data_4acb3c9a0eb6a171445b964bd6677f7b
#
_entry.id   4acb3c9a0eb6a171445b964bd6677f7b
#
_cell.length_a   1.000
_cell.length_b   1.000
_cell.length_c   1.000
_cell.angle_alpha   90.00
_cell.angle_beta   90.00
_cell.angle_gamma   90.00
#
_symmetry.space_group_name_H-M   'P 1'
#
loop_
_entity.id
_entity.type
_entity.pdbx_description
1 polymer ?
#
loop_
_entity_poly.entity_id
_entity_poly.type
_entity_poly.pdbx_seq_one_letter_code
_entity_poly.pdbx_strand_id
1 'polypeptide(L)'
;MDSQVYLALYTLVTCLGAGVLGFQGAVCVRWRSERLNKASAIVAGALALAGIALFALRLGRPERLFGGFANLTSGVTLALYGVVLFVVVCVAMLVMSSRTEDGSVPRWCGIAAIVASVLLVAGMTCGAVLSAKPGAGLYTLMALYLGAALLFGAAAHLVLGALFKDEDACKTGRAALAVCAVLAGVGLAAYLVWYGLDTQAAAQATKSTYSMSTHMIGGAKQVAATDKLAVVTSGAQALLFWGGSVACGIVAPLVCGAAALVVGKGDVLEKRGVLAVLGLAALVCALAGGWCLRLCLATLV
;
A
#
# COMPACT_ATOMS: atom_id res chain seq x y z
N MET A 1 -15.01 18.19 0.63
CA MET A 1 -13.75 17.44 0.51
C MET A 1 -13.76 16.79 -0.88
N ASP A 2 -12.70 16.94 -1.64
CA ASP A 2 -12.65 16.43 -3.01
C ASP A 2 -12.66 14.90 -3.03
N SER A 3 -13.33 14.31 -4.02
CA SER A 3 -13.43 12.86 -4.19
C SER A 3 -12.07 12.16 -4.25
N GLN A 4 -11.03 12.88 -4.66
CA GLN A 4 -9.64 12.42 -4.70
C GLN A 4 -9.02 12.22 -3.30
N VAL A 5 -9.39 13.04 -2.32
CA VAL A 5 -8.92 12.89 -0.93
C VAL A 5 -9.45 11.60 -0.31
N TYR A 6 -10.73 11.29 -0.54
CA TYR A 6 -11.32 10.02 -0.08
C TYR A 6 -10.66 8.80 -0.74
N LEU A 7 -10.32 8.91 -2.05
CA LEU A 7 -9.60 7.85 -2.75
C LEU A 7 -8.20 7.63 -2.15
N ALA A 8 -7.48 8.71 -1.90
CA ALA A 8 -6.15 8.64 -1.30
C ALA A 8 -6.19 8.03 0.11
N LEU A 9 -7.15 8.43 0.96
CA LEU A 9 -7.36 7.85 2.29
C LEU A 9 -7.74 6.37 2.21
N TYR A 10 -8.71 6.02 1.35
CA TYR A 10 -9.12 4.64 1.13
C TYR A 10 -7.93 3.75 0.76
N THR A 11 -7.15 4.15 -0.24
CA THR A 11 -6.01 3.35 -0.70
C THR A 11 -4.90 3.27 0.37
N LEU A 12 -4.69 4.33 1.16
CA LEU A 12 -3.71 4.34 2.25
C LEU A 12 -4.10 3.36 3.36
N VAL A 13 -5.33 3.47 3.87
CA VAL A 13 -5.85 2.64 4.95
C VAL A 13 -5.93 1.17 4.53
N THR A 14 -6.36 0.91 3.30
CA THR A 14 -6.44 -0.43 2.74
C THR A 14 -5.05 -1.06 2.57
N CYS A 15 -4.05 -0.33 2.09
CA CYS A 15 -2.67 -0.81 2.03
C CYS A 15 -2.11 -1.11 3.42
N LEU A 16 -2.41 -0.28 4.42
CA LEU A 16 -1.99 -0.53 5.80
C LEU A 16 -2.60 -1.83 6.33
N GLY A 17 -3.92 -2.03 6.16
CA GLY A 17 -4.61 -3.26 6.57
C GLY A 17 -4.06 -4.50 5.87
N ALA A 18 -3.89 -4.43 4.54
CA ALA A 18 -3.28 -5.50 3.74
C ALA A 18 -1.84 -5.82 4.19
N GLY A 19 -1.07 -4.78 4.50
CA GLY A 19 0.29 -4.94 5.00
C GLY A 19 0.34 -5.65 6.35
N VAL A 20 -0.49 -5.23 7.31
CA VAL A 20 -0.54 -5.84 8.65
C VAL A 20 -0.91 -7.32 8.58
N LEU A 21 -1.96 -7.67 7.85
CA LEU A 21 -2.40 -9.06 7.75
C LEU A 21 -1.45 -9.91 6.91
N GLY A 22 -1.01 -9.41 5.76
CA GLY A 22 -0.13 -10.14 4.84
C GLY A 22 1.23 -10.40 5.48
N PHE A 23 1.79 -9.42 6.19
CA PHE A 23 3.05 -9.59 6.90
C PHE A 23 2.92 -10.59 8.05
N GLN A 24 1.85 -10.51 8.85
CA GLN A 24 1.56 -11.50 9.89
C GLN A 24 1.37 -12.89 9.29
N GLY A 25 0.69 -13.01 8.15
CA GLY A 25 0.56 -14.26 7.42
C GLY A 25 1.91 -14.87 7.05
N ALA A 26 2.84 -14.07 6.55
CA ALA A 26 4.20 -14.52 6.22
C ALA A 26 4.97 -15.00 7.46
N VAL A 27 4.80 -14.32 8.58
CA VAL A 27 5.39 -14.73 9.86
C VAL A 27 4.78 -16.04 10.34
N CYS A 28 3.46 -16.23 10.27
CA CYS A 28 2.79 -17.48 10.66
C CYS A 28 3.25 -18.69 9.85
N VAL A 29 3.59 -18.51 8.58
CA VAL A 29 4.09 -19.59 7.72
C VAL A 29 5.49 -20.05 8.15
N ARG A 30 6.35 -19.11 8.55
CA ARG A 30 7.78 -19.35 8.82
C ARG A 30 8.09 -19.49 10.31
N TRP A 31 7.46 -18.68 11.15
CA TRP A 31 7.66 -18.63 12.60
C TRP A 31 6.31 -18.63 13.30
N ARG A 32 6.21 -19.33 14.43
CA ARG A 32 4.99 -19.36 15.24
C ARG A 32 4.96 -18.16 16.19
N SER A 33 4.59 -16.98 15.70
CA SER A 33 4.33 -15.83 16.58
C SER A 33 2.85 -15.82 16.99
N GLU A 34 2.54 -16.48 18.10
CA GLU A 34 1.18 -16.81 18.51
C GLU A 34 0.43 -15.59 19.05
N ARG A 35 1.13 -14.76 19.83
CA ARG A 35 0.52 -13.61 20.53
C ARG A 35 0.04 -12.50 19.59
N LEU A 36 0.67 -12.35 18.44
CA LEU A 36 0.36 -11.28 17.49
C LEU A 36 -0.79 -11.61 16.53
N ASN A 37 -1.19 -12.89 16.41
CA ASN A 37 -2.20 -13.32 15.47
C ASN A 37 -3.54 -12.62 15.69
N LYS A 38 -4.01 -12.59 16.96
CA LYS A 38 -5.27 -11.93 17.34
C LYS A 38 -5.21 -10.42 17.10
N ALA A 39 -4.15 -9.79 17.59
CA ALA A 39 -3.98 -8.33 17.46
C ALA A 39 -3.90 -7.89 15.99
N SER A 40 -3.11 -8.58 15.18
CA SER A 40 -2.97 -8.27 13.75
C SER A 40 -4.28 -8.48 12.98
N ALA A 41 -5.04 -9.55 13.27
CA ALA A 41 -6.32 -9.80 12.64
C ALA A 41 -7.37 -8.73 13.00
N ILE A 42 -7.42 -8.30 14.26
CA ILE A 42 -8.33 -7.23 14.71
C ILE A 42 -7.96 -5.89 14.06
N VAL A 43 -6.68 -5.52 14.09
CA VAL A 43 -6.21 -4.25 13.49
C VAL A 43 -6.45 -4.24 11.99
N ALA A 44 -6.11 -5.31 11.29
CA ALA A 44 -6.30 -5.41 9.84
C ALA A 44 -7.80 -5.40 9.47
N GLY A 45 -8.65 -6.10 10.21
CA GLY A 45 -10.10 -6.10 10.03
C GLY A 45 -10.71 -4.71 10.25
N ALA A 46 -10.32 -4.02 11.32
CA ALA A 46 -10.77 -2.66 11.60
C ALA A 46 -10.36 -1.67 10.49
N LEU A 47 -9.12 -1.79 9.99
CA LEU A 47 -8.63 -0.97 8.87
C LEU A 47 -9.37 -1.28 7.56
N ALA A 48 -9.70 -2.54 7.30
CA ALA A 48 -10.49 -2.91 6.13
C ALA A 48 -11.91 -2.30 6.19
N LEU A 49 -12.56 -2.36 7.35
CA LEU A 49 -13.88 -1.74 7.55
C LEU A 49 -13.81 -0.21 7.41
N ALA A 50 -12.78 0.43 7.95
CA ALA A 50 -12.54 1.87 7.76
C ALA A 50 -12.32 2.19 6.27
N GLY A 51 -11.60 1.34 5.53
CA GLY A 51 -11.42 1.45 4.09
C GLY A 51 -12.74 1.38 3.32
N ILE A 52 -13.63 0.44 3.66
CA ILE A 52 -14.96 0.33 3.07
C ILE A 52 -15.77 1.62 3.32
N ALA A 53 -15.75 2.13 4.54
CA ALA A 53 -16.46 3.35 4.89
C ALA A 53 -15.97 4.56 4.06
N LEU A 54 -14.64 4.72 3.93
CA LEU A 54 -14.04 5.77 3.09
C LEU A 54 -14.40 5.62 1.61
N PHE A 55 -14.45 4.38 1.11
CA PHE A 55 -14.86 4.08 -0.25
C PHE A 55 -16.34 4.41 -0.50
N ALA A 56 -17.22 4.08 0.47
CA ALA A 56 -18.64 4.44 0.43
C ALA A 56 -18.86 5.95 0.41
N LEU A 57 -18.10 6.69 1.24
CA LEU A 57 -18.15 8.15 1.27
C LEU A 57 -17.71 8.76 -0.08
N ARG A 58 -16.72 8.17 -0.75
CA ARG A 58 -16.29 8.59 -2.08
C ARG A 58 -17.39 8.48 -3.13
N LEU A 59 -18.22 7.42 -3.07
CA LEU A 59 -19.30 7.20 -4.03
C LEU A 59 -20.46 8.19 -3.88
N GLY A 60 -20.54 8.91 -2.75
CA GLY A 60 -21.61 9.86 -2.44
C GLY A 60 -23.00 9.22 -2.26
N ARG A 61 -23.16 7.96 -2.66
CA ARG A 61 -24.38 7.15 -2.54
C ARG A 61 -23.99 5.73 -2.15
N PRO A 62 -24.07 5.35 -0.88
CA PRO A 62 -23.63 4.04 -0.39
C PRO A 62 -24.42 2.87 -1.00
N GLU A 63 -25.66 3.08 -1.43
CA GLU A 63 -26.45 2.06 -2.15
C GLU A 63 -25.82 1.62 -3.47
N ARG A 64 -24.96 2.44 -4.11
CA ARG A 64 -24.22 2.06 -5.32
C ARG A 64 -23.17 0.98 -5.08
N LEU A 65 -22.75 0.77 -3.84
CA LEU A 65 -21.88 -0.37 -3.49
C LEU A 65 -22.56 -1.70 -3.85
N PHE A 66 -23.85 -1.83 -3.55
CA PHE A 66 -24.62 -3.03 -3.86
C PHE A 66 -24.84 -3.22 -5.37
N GLY A 67 -25.01 -2.13 -6.12
CA GLY A 67 -25.07 -2.16 -7.59
C GLY A 67 -23.76 -2.59 -8.26
N GLY A 68 -22.61 -2.42 -7.56
CA GLY A 68 -21.32 -2.91 -8.01
C GLY A 68 -21.28 -4.43 -8.20
N PHE A 69 -22.00 -5.20 -7.39
CA PHE A 69 -22.05 -6.67 -7.51
C PHE A 69 -22.77 -7.17 -8.78
N ALA A 70 -23.54 -6.33 -9.44
CA ALA A 70 -24.24 -6.69 -10.68
C ALA A 70 -23.33 -6.73 -11.91
N ASN A 71 -22.17 -6.03 -11.88
CA ASN A 71 -21.24 -6.00 -13.01
C ASN A 71 -19.86 -6.54 -12.59
N LEU A 72 -19.64 -7.83 -12.83
CA LEU A 72 -18.45 -8.59 -12.44
C LEU A 72 -17.13 -8.09 -13.03
N THR A 73 -17.18 -7.34 -14.12
CA THR A 73 -15.99 -6.80 -14.81
C THR A 73 -15.63 -5.38 -14.39
N SER A 74 -16.44 -4.77 -13.53
CA SER A 74 -16.17 -3.42 -13.00
C SER A 74 -14.98 -3.44 -12.03
N GLY A 75 -14.08 -2.46 -12.13
CA GLY A 75 -12.97 -2.30 -11.19
C GLY A 75 -13.44 -2.08 -9.73
N VAL A 76 -14.62 -1.47 -9.56
CA VAL A 76 -15.27 -1.32 -8.24
C VAL A 76 -15.65 -2.69 -7.65
N THR A 77 -16.19 -3.56 -8.46
CA THR A 77 -16.60 -4.91 -8.07
C THR A 77 -15.39 -5.76 -7.65
N LEU A 78 -14.29 -5.71 -8.42
CA LEU A 78 -13.06 -6.40 -8.07
C LEU A 78 -12.48 -5.92 -6.73
N ALA A 79 -12.51 -4.61 -6.48
CA ALA A 79 -12.09 -4.05 -5.20
C ALA A 79 -12.97 -4.55 -4.05
N LEU A 80 -14.30 -4.59 -4.22
CA LEU A 80 -15.24 -5.08 -3.22
C LEU A 80 -15.02 -6.57 -2.91
N TYR A 81 -14.86 -7.43 -3.92
CA TYR A 81 -14.56 -8.84 -3.71
C TYR A 81 -13.24 -9.05 -2.95
N GLY A 82 -12.21 -8.25 -3.28
CA GLY A 82 -10.96 -8.26 -2.54
C GLY A 82 -11.15 -7.95 -1.07
N VAL A 83 -11.96 -6.94 -0.75
CA VAL A 83 -12.24 -6.55 0.64
C VAL A 83 -13.07 -7.59 1.37
N VAL A 84 -14.12 -8.14 0.75
CA VAL A 84 -14.94 -9.19 1.36
C VAL A 84 -14.10 -10.42 1.68
N LEU A 85 -13.30 -10.91 0.73
CA LEU A 85 -12.40 -12.03 0.95
C LEU A 85 -11.41 -11.74 2.09
N PHE A 86 -10.85 -10.53 2.11
CA PHE A 86 -9.91 -10.11 3.15
C PHE A 86 -10.55 -10.12 4.54
N VAL A 87 -11.76 -9.56 4.69
CA VAL A 87 -12.50 -9.57 5.96
C VAL A 87 -12.82 -11.01 6.41
N VAL A 88 -13.24 -11.87 5.48
CA VAL A 88 -13.49 -13.29 5.79
C VAL A 88 -12.22 -13.97 6.32
N VAL A 89 -11.07 -13.72 5.73
CA VAL A 89 -9.79 -14.26 6.21
C VAL A 89 -9.39 -13.66 7.56
N CYS A 90 -9.62 -12.38 7.81
CA CYS A 90 -9.40 -11.76 9.12
C CYS A 90 -10.24 -12.45 10.20
N VAL A 91 -11.54 -12.67 9.93
CA VAL A 91 -12.45 -13.36 10.85
C VAL A 91 -12.00 -14.81 11.06
N ALA A 92 -11.62 -15.52 9.99
CA ALA A 92 -11.12 -16.89 10.09
C ALA A 92 -9.86 -16.97 10.98
N MET A 93 -8.88 -16.08 10.76
CA MET A 93 -7.68 -15.99 11.61
C MET A 93 -8.03 -15.69 13.06
N LEU A 94 -8.97 -14.77 13.32
CA LEU A 94 -9.41 -14.42 14.65
C LEU A 94 -10.08 -15.60 15.35
N VAL A 95 -10.98 -16.30 14.67
CA VAL A 95 -11.67 -17.48 15.21
C VAL A 95 -10.69 -18.62 15.49
N MET A 96 -9.79 -18.90 14.55
CA MET A 96 -8.79 -19.97 14.72
C MET A 96 -7.84 -19.66 15.88
N SER A 97 -7.33 -18.43 15.95
CA SER A 97 -6.44 -18.01 17.05
C SER A 97 -7.13 -17.92 18.43
N SER A 98 -8.46 -17.79 18.46
CA SER A 98 -9.21 -17.80 19.72
C SER A 98 -9.63 -19.19 20.20
N ARG A 99 -9.63 -20.20 19.31
CA ARG A 99 -9.93 -21.59 19.64
C ARG A 99 -8.74 -22.35 20.22
N THR A 100 -7.52 -21.90 19.93
CA THR A 100 -6.29 -22.48 20.48
C THR A 100 -5.87 -21.74 21.73
N GLU A 101 -5.52 -22.49 22.80
CA GLU A 101 -5.06 -21.90 24.08
C GLU A 101 -3.80 -21.04 23.87
N ASP A 102 -2.92 -21.48 22.99
CA ASP A 102 -1.67 -20.80 22.65
C ASP A 102 -1.83 -19.67 21.62
N GLY A 103 -3.02 -19.48 21.02
CA GLY A 103 -3.25 -18.52 19.95
C GLY A 103 -2.59 -18.89 18.61
N SER A 104 -2.12 -20.16 18.49
CA SER A 104 -1.49 -20.67 17.28
C SER A 104 -2.50 -20.78 16.12
N VAL A 105 -2.04 -20.48 14.92
CA VAL A 105 -2.86 -20.55 13.69
C VAL A 105 -2.22 -21.54 12.72
N PRO A 106 -3.00 -22.39 12.04
CA PRO A 106 -2.46 -23.31 11.04
C PRO A 106 -1.78 -22.56 9.88
N ARG A 107 -0.74 -23.15 9.31
CA ARG A 107 0.03 -22.55 8.20
C ARG A 107 -0.82 -22.14 6.99
N TRP A 108 -1.88 -22.89 6.69
CA TRP A 108 -2.78 -22.57 5.58
C TRP A 108 -3.51 -21.24 5.78
N CYS A 109 -3.84 -20.87 7.04
CA CYS A 109 -4.41 -19.55 7.34
C CYS A 109 -3.40 -18.42 7.07
N GLY A 110 -2.11 -18.63 7.37
CA GLY A 110 -1.06 -17.68 7.01
C GLY A 110 -0.95 -17.49 5.50
N ILE A 111 -0.99 -18.57 4.73
CA ILE A 111 -1.00 -18.51 3.26
C ILE A 111 -2.26 -17.79 2.77
N ALA A 112 -3.43 -18.12 3.31
CA ALA A 112 -4.68 -17.43 2.98
C ALA A 112 -4.62 -15.93 3.27
N ALA A 113 -3.99 -15.51 4.38
CA ALA A 113 -3.79 -14.11 4.73
C ALA A 113 -2.90 -13.38 3.72
N ILE A 114 -1.80 -14.00 3.26
CA ILE A 114 -0.94 -13.44 2.21
C ILE A 114 -1.73 -13.27 0.91
N VAL A 115 -2.42 -14.33 0.47
CA VAL A 115 -3.19 -14.32 -0.78
C VAL A 115 -4.31 -13.28 -0.72
N ALA A 116 -5.06 -13.21 0.37
CA ALA A 116 -6.13 -12.23 0.54
C ALA A 116 -5.58 -10.78 0.53
N SER A 117 -4.41 -10.54 1.14
CA SER A 117 -3.76 -9.24 1.13
C SER A 117 -3.31 -8.81 -0.26
N VAL A 118 -2.72 -9.74 -1.03
CA VAL A 118 -2.32 -9.48 -2.42
C VAL A 118 -3.55 -9.24 -3.31
N LEU A 119 -4.60 -10.04 -3.17
CA LEU A 119 -5.85 -9.88 -3.93
C LEU A 119 -6.56 -8.57 -3.59
N LEU A 120 -6.52 -8.13 -2.32
CA LEU A 120 -7.06 -6.84 -1.91
C LEU A 120 -6.34 -5.69 -2.61
N VAL A 121 -5.00 -5.70 -2.60
CA VAL A 121 -4.19 -4.67 -3.29
C VAL A 121 -4.39 -4.73 -4.80
N ALA A 122 -4.45 -5.92 -5.38
CA ALA A 122 -4.71 -6.10 -6.81
C ALA A 122 -6.09 -5.58 -7.21
N GLY A 123 -7.14 -5.91 -6.47
CA GLY A 123 -8.51 -5.42 -6.72
C GLY A 123 -8.61 -3.90 -6.64
N MET A 124 -7.97 -3.31 -5.63
CA MET A 124 -7.89 -1.86 -5.46
C MET A 124 -7.15 -1.19 -6.64
N THR A 125 -6.06 -1.80 -7.10
CA THR A 125 -5.25 -1.29 -8.23
C THR A 125 -6.02 -1.40 -9.54
N CYS A 126 -6.67 -2.54 -9.79
CA CYS A 126 -7.56 -2.73 -10.94
C CYS A 126 -8.67 -1.68 -10.96
N GLY A 127 -9.28 -1.40 -9.80
CA GLY A 127 -10.29 -0.36 -9.66
C GLY A 127 -9.80 1.03 -10.06
N ALA A 128 -8.56 1.36 -9.70
CA ALA A 128 -7.95 2.64 -10.05
C ALA A 128 -7.61 2.74 -11.55
N VAL A 129 -7.00 1.68 -12.12
CA VAL A 129 -6.55 1.67 -13.52
C VAL A 129 -7.71 1.57 -14.51
N LEU A 130 -8.70 0.71 -14.24
CA LEU A 130 -9.89 0.57 -15.11
C LEU A 130 -10.73 1.84 -15.15
N SER A 131 -10.67 2.67 -14.10
CA SER A 131 -11.33 3.97 -14.07
C SER A 131 -10.59 5.04 -14.87
N ALA A 132 -9.27 4.90 -15.07
CA ALA A 132 -8.44 5.90 -15.75
C ALA A 132 -8.14 5.55 -17.21
N LYS A 133 -7.54 4.39 -17.48
CA LYS A 133 -7.28 3.85 -18.85
C LYS A 133 -7.00 2.34 -18.75
N PRO A 134 -7.73 1.49 -19.49
CA PRO A 134 -7.46 0.06 -19.48
C PRO A 134 -6.08 -0.25 -20.08
N GLY A 135 -5.27 -1.01 -19.38
CA GLY A 135 -4.03 -1.63 -19.84
C GLY A 135 -2.73 -0.95 -19.46
N ALA A 136 -2.75 0.32 -19.10
CA ALA A 136 -1.53 1.05 -18.83
C ALA A 136 -1.16 1.06 -17.34
N GLY A 137 0.04 0.59 -17.00
CA GLY A 137 0.62 0.74 -15.66
C GLY A 137 0.04 -0.11 -14.54
N LEU A 138 -0.83 -1.08 -14.84
CA LEU A 138 -1.42 -1.93 -13.80
C LEU A 138 -0.36 -2.62 -12.93
N TYR A 139 0.62 -3.25 -13.56
CA TYR A 139 1.65 -4.01 -12.85
C TYR A 139 2.59 -3.13 -12.03
N THR A 140 2.97 -1.97 -12.56
CA THR A 140 3.87 -1.04 -11.87
C THR A 140 3.16 -0.32 -10.73
N LEU A 141 1.89 0.06 -10.91
CA LEU A 141 1.07 0.61 -9.84
C LEU A 141 0.78 -0.44 -8.76
N MET A 142 0.56 -1.70 -9.14
CA MET A 142 0.41 -2.82 -8.20
C MET A 142 1.71 -3.04 -7.41
N ALA A 143 2.87 -3.02 -8.05
CA ALA A 143 4.17 -3.14 -7.39
C ALA A 143 4.40 -1.98 -6.39
N LEU A 144 4.02 -0.75 -6.75
CA LEU A 144 4.08 0.41 -5.88
C LEU A 144 3.22 0.23 -4.62
N TYR A 145 1.97 -0.19 -4.77
CA TYR A 145 1.06 -0.38 -3.64
C TYR A 145 1.42 -1.60 -2.79
N LEU A 146 1.90 -2.69 -3.39
CA LEU A 146 2.42 -3.84 -2.65
C LEU A 146 3.67 -3.47 -1.86
N GLY A 147 4.60 -2.72 -2.45
CA GLY A 147 5.78 -2.21 -1.74
C GLY A 147 5.41 -1.36 -0.53
N ALA A 148 4.46 -0.44 -0.69
CA ALA A 148 3.92 0.37 0.40
C ALA A 148 3.23 -0.50 1.48
N ALA A 149 2.42 -1.48 1.10
CA ALA A 149 1.75 -2.39 2.03
C ALA A 149 2.77 -3.21 2.84
N LEU A 150 3.80 -3.75 2.19
CA LEU A 150 4.88 -4.48 2.88
C LEU A 150 5.62 -3.60 3.88
N LEU A 151 5.92 -2.35 3.51
CA LEU A 151 6.57 -1.39 4.41
C LEU A 151 5.71 -1.08 5.63
N PHE A 152 4.42 -0.78 5.43
CA PHE A 152 3.47 -0.55 6.52
C PHE A 152 3.33 -1.79 7.41
N GLY A 153 3.25 -2.98 6.81
CA GLY A 153 3.17 -4.24 7.52
C GLY A 153 4.39 -4.50 8.40
N ALA A 154 5.59 -4.32 7.87
CA ALA A 154 6.83 -4.51 8.61
C ALA A 154 6.97 -3.51 9.76
N ALA A 155 6.65 -2.23 9.54
CA ALA A 155 6.67 -1.20 10.57
C ALA A 155 5.65 -1.48 11.69
N ALA A 156 4.40 -1.80 11.32
CA ALA A 156 3.35 -2.17 12.28
C ALA A 156 3.71 -3.43 13.07
N HIS A 157 4.29 -4.43 12.40
CA HIS A 157 4.71 -5.68 13.06
C HIS A 157 5.82 -5.44 14.10
N LEU A 158 6.79 -4.55 13.80
CA LEU A 158 7.81 -4.16 14.77
C LEU A 158 7.21 -3.47 16.00
N VAL A 159 6.23 -2.58 15.79
CA VAL A 159 5.51 -1.91 16.89
C VAL A 159 4.74 -2.92 17.73
N LEU A 160 3.95 -3.78 17.08
CA LEU A 160 3.16 -4.80 17.78
C LEU A 160 4.07 -5.78 18.53
N GLY A 161 5.16 -6.26 17.92
CA GLY A 161 6.14 -7.12 18.56
C GLY A 161 6.74 -6.51 19.83
N ALA A 162 7.09 -5.24 19.79
CA ALA A 162 7.60 -4.52 20.93
C ALA A 162 6.55 -4.31 22.04
N LEU A 163 5.28 -4.06 21.68
CA LEU A 163 4.17 -3.91 22.63
C LEU A 163 3.83 -5.23 23.32
N PHE A 164 3.76 -6.33 22.57
CA PHE A 164 3.42 -7.66 23.10
C PHE A 164 4.63 -8.41 23.68
N LYS A 165 5.82 -7.79 23.69
CA LYS A 165 7.06 -8.37 24.23
C LYS A 165 7.46 -9.68 23.52
N ASP A 166 7.21 -9.75 22.23
CA ASP A 166 7.58 -10.89 21.39
C ASP A 166 8.96 -10.65 20.75
N GLU A 167 9.96 -11.40 21.22
CA GLU A 167 11.35 -11.23 20.79
C GLU A 167 11.53 -11.62 19.31
N ASP A 168 10.90 -12.69 18.87
CA ASP A 168 11.00 -13.19 17.50
C ASP A 168 10.31 -12.22 16.52
N ALA A 169 9.18 -11.65 16.92
CA ALA A 169 8.51 -10.61 16.17
C ALA A 169 9.37 -9.34 16.03
N CYS A 170 10.04 -8.92 17.09
CA CYS A 170 10.96 -7.78 17.04
C CYS A 170 12.17 -8.06 16.14
N LYS A 171 12.76 -9.26 16.22
CA LYS A 171 13.88 -9.67 15.34
C LYS A 171 13.47 -9.68 13.88
N THR A 172 12.32 -10.24 13.58
CA THR A 172 11.77 -10.31 12.21
C THR A 172 11.40 -8.92 11.71
N GLY A 173 10.66 -8.15 12.49
CA GLY A 173 10.18 -6.81 12.13
C GLY A 173 11.32 -5.85 11.79
N ARG A 174 12.40 -5.82 12.59
CA ARG A 174 13.55 -4.94 12.32
C ARG A 174 14.29 -5.30 11.02
N ALA A 175 14.48 -6.61 10.75
CA ALA A 175 15.13 -7.05 9.52
C ALA A 175 14.25 -6.75 8.29
N ALA A 176 12.96 -7.03 8.40
CA ALA A 176 12.01 -6.81 7.33
C ALA A 176 11.80 -5.33 7.02
N LEU A 177 11.83 -4.44 8.03
CA LEU A 177 11.58 -3.00 7.83
C LEU A 177 12.57 -2.39 6.83
N ALA A 178 13.87 -2.66 6.97
CA ALA A 178 14.88 -2.16 6.03
C ALA A 178 14.68 -2.74 4.61
N VAL A 179 14.42 -4.05 4.50
CA VAL A 179 14.19 -4.71 3.21
C VAL A 179 12.92 -4.18 2.54
N CYS A 180 11.81 -4.04 3.29
CA CYS A 180 10.56 -3.54 2.76
C CYS A 180 10.64 -2.07 2.34
N ALA A 181 11.45 -1.24 3.03
CA ALA A 181 11.70 0.14 2.62
C ALA A 181 12.43 0.20 1.26
N VAL A 182 13.42 -0.67 1.04
CA VAL A 182 14.09 -0.77 -0.27
C VAL A 182 13.11 -1.24 -1.35
N LEU A 183 12.29 -2.27 -1.07
CA LEU A 183 11.30 -2.77 -2.02
C LEU A 183 10.25 -1.70 -2.39
N ALA A 184 9.81 -0.90 -1.42
CA ALA A 184 8.91 0.22 -1.66
C ALA A 184 9.56 1.28 -2.57
N GLY A 185 10.85 1.57 -2.35
CA GLY A 185 11.64 2.47 -3.20
C GLY A 185 11.79 1.96 -4.64
N VAL A 186 12.08 0.67 -4.80
CA VAL A 186 12.14 0.01 -6.12
C VAL A 186 10.77 0.07 -6.83
N GLY A 187 9.67 -0.19 -6.11
CA GLY A 187 8.31 -0.08 -6.65
C GLY A 187 7.99 1.32 -7.14
N LEU A 188 8.38 2.36 -6.38
CA LEU A 188 8.23 3.75 -6.78
C LEU A 188 9.08 4.08 -8.02
N ALA A 189 10.34 3.69 -8.04
CA ALA A 189 11.23 3.91 -9.17
C ALA A 189 10.71 3.22 -10.45
N ALA A 190 10.27 1.97 -10.34
CA ALA A 190 9.69 1.22 -11.46
C ALA A 190 8.43 1.91 -12.02
N TYR A 191 7.56 2.43 -11.14
CA TYR A 191 6.36 3.17 -11.56
C TYR A 191 6.72 4.46 -12.31
N LEU A 192 7.69 5.24 -11.79
CA LEU A 192 8.10 6.51 -12.41
C LEU A 192 8.77 6.31 -13.78
N VAL A 193 9.66 5.31 -13.87
CA VAL A 193 10.31 4.96 -15.14
C VAL A 193 9.26 4.53 -16.17
N TRP A 194 8.35 3.64 -15.78
CA TRP A 194 7.29 3.20 -16.67
C TRP A 194 6.40 4.36 -17.12
N TYR A 195 5.97 5.23 -16.20
CA TYR A 195 5.13 6.38 -16.51
C TYR A 195 5.85 7.35 -17.47
N GLY A 196 7.14 7.58 -17.27
CA GLY A 196 7.97 8.40 -18.17
C GLY A 196 8.07 7.81 -19.59
N LEU A 197 8.24 6.48 -19.70
CA LEU A 197 8.30 5.79 -20.99
C LEU A 197 6.95 5.80 -21.71
N ASP A 198 5.85 5.54 -20.98
CA ASP A 198 4.50 5.54 -21.57
C ASP A 198 4.10 6.93 -22.10
N THR A 199 4.41 7.99 -21.35
CA THR A 199 4.15 9.37 -21.77
C THR A 199 4.99 9.77 -23.01
N GLN A 200 6.25 9.32 -23.10
CA GLN A 200 7.10 9.54 -24.28
C GLN A 200 6.59 8.78 -25.51
N ALA A 201 6.21 7.51 -25.34
CA ALA A 201 5.65 6.69 -26.42
C ALA A 201 4.34 7.30 -26.95
N ALA A 202 3.45 7.75 -26.06
CA ALA A 202 2.23 8.45 -26.45
C ALA A 202 2.51 9.75 -27.21
N ALA A 203 3.50 10.55 -26.77
CA ALA A 203 3.90 11.79 -27.46
C ALA A 203 4.49 11.52 -28.85
N GLN A 204 5.28 10.44 -29.01
CA GLN A 204 5.83 10.05 -30.31
C GLN A 204 4.73 9.53 -31.27
N ALA A 205 3.84 8.66 -30.80
CA ALA A 205 2.72 8.13 -31.58
C ALA A 205 1.86 9.26 -32.12
N THR A 206 1.63 10.29 -31.34
CA THR A 206 0.83 11.44 -31.79
C THR A 206 1.56 12.34 -32.75
N LYS A 207 2.88 12.54 -32.60
CA LYS A 207 3.68 13.25 -33.62
C LYS A 207 3.62 12.55 -34.96
N SER A 208 3.67 11.21 -35.01
CA SER A 208 3.58 10.44 -36.24
C SER A 208 2.20 10.54 -36.90
N THR A 209 1.12 10.60 -36.10
CA THR A 209 -0.25 10.76 -36.61
C THR A 209 -0.51 12.19 -37.15
N TYR A 210 0.07 13.21 -36.49
CA TYR A 210 -0.05 14.60 -36.91
C TYR A 210 0.75 14.95 -38.17
N SER A 211 1.83 14.23 -38.46
CA SER A 211 2.55 14.46 -39.76
C SER A 211 1.73 14.05 -40.96
N MET A 212 0.66 13.27 -40.81
CA MET A 212 -0.26 12.88 -41.88
C MET A 212 -1.50 13.75 -42.00
N SER A 213 -1.87 14.53 -41.00
CA SER A 213 -3.01 15.45 -41.08
C SER A 213 -2.59 16.87 -40.71
N THR A 214 -2.01 17.55 -41.67
CA THR A 214 -1.79 18.99 -41.62
C THR A 214 -3.14 19.71 -41.53
N HIS A 215 -3.27 20.54 -40.54
CA HIS A 215 -4.33 21.52 -40.29
C HIS A 215 -5.46 21.11 -39.32
N MET A 216 -5.44 21.81 -38.25
CA MET A 216 -6.51 22.22 -37.33
C MET A 216 -6.75 21.40 -36.06
N ILE A 217 -6.55 22.14 -34.96
CA ILE A 217 -7.20 22.01 -33.67
C ILE A 217 -6.76 20.81 -32.82
N GLY A 218 -5.75 20.97 -31.97
CA GLY A 218 -5.43 19.99 -30.97
C GLY A 218 -4.08 20.12 -30.26
N GLY A 219 -3.27 21.11 -30.55
CA GLY A 219 -1.93 21.28 -29.96
C GLY A 219 -1.88 21.49 -28.45
N ALA A 220 -2.98 21.90 -27.83
CA ALA A 220 -3.00 22.23 -26.41
C ALA A 220 -3.15 21.02 -25.46
N LYS A 221 -3.69 19.89 -25.91
CA LYS A 221 -3.90 18.72 -25.02
C LYS A 221 -2.69 17.78 -24.89
N GLN A 222 -1.72 17.83 -25.78
CA GLN A 222 -0.59 16.92 -25.81
C GLN A 222 0.64 17.38 -25.05
N VAL A 223 0.83 18.70 -24.92
CA VAL A 223 1.85 19.28 -24.05
C VAL A 223 1.58 18.90 -22.57
N ALA A 224 0.33 18.59 -22.23
CA ALA A 224 -0.09 18.35 -20.86
C ALA A 224 0.42 17.04 -20.19
N ALA A 225 0.82 16.01 -20.94
CA ALA A 225 1.19 14.73 -20.31
C ALA A 225 2.67 14.66 -19.88
N THR A 226 3.58 15.17 -20.70
CA THR A 226 5.00 15.33 -20.34
C THR A 226 5.19 16.39 -19.24
N ASP A 227 4.35 17.43 -19.23
CA ASP A 227 4.37 18.45 -18.21
C ASP A 227 3.91 17.96 -16.82
N LYS A 228 2.98 16.99 -16.75
CA LYS A 228 2.49 16.47 -15.48
C LYS A 228 3.61 15.82 -14.62
N LEU A 229 4.47 15.00 -15.24
CA LEU A 229 5.61 14.41 -14.53
C LEU A 229 6.61 15.49 -14.10
N ALA A 230 6.86 16.48 -14.92
CA ALA A 230 7.74 17.62 -14.59
C ALA A 230 7.14 18.46 -13.45
N VAL A 231 5.83 18.68 -13.40
CA VAL A 231 5.16 19.38 -12.29
C VAL A 231 5.35 18.64 -10.97
N VAL A 232 5.30 17.30 -10.99
CA VAL A 232 5.47 16.46 -9.78
C VAL A 232 6.94 16.39 -9.36
N THR A 233 7.88 16.23 -10.31
CA THR A 233 9.29 15.96 -9.96
C THR A 233 10.14 17.22 -9.82
N SER A 234 9.86 18.28 -10.55
CA SER A 234 10.66 19.52 -10.59
C SER A 234 9.83 20.81 -10.49
N GLY A 235 8.49 20.71 -10.53
CA GLY A 235 7.58 21.85 -10.50
C GLY A 235 6.97 22.11 -9.12
N ALA A 236 5.72 22.58 -9.11
CA ALA A 236 5.01 23.02 -7.90
C ALA A 236 4.83 21.93 -6.83
N GLN A 237 4.85 20.65 -7.21
CA GLN A 237 4.71 19.53 -6.29
C GLN A 237 6.03 18.84 -5.92
N ALA A 238 7.17 19.34 -6.41
CA ALA A 238 8.48 18.74 -6.15
C ALA A 238 8.78 18.58 -4.66
N LEU A 239 8.40 19.56 -3.84
CA LEU A 239 8.58 19.47 -2.39
C LEU A 239 7.75 18.34 -1.76
N LEU A 240 6.48 18.18 -2.17
CA LEU A 240 5.62 17.08 -1.71
C LEU A 240 6.16 15.73 -2.17
N PHE A 241 6.69 15.66 -3.39
CA PHE A 241 7.24 14.43 -3.94
C PHE A 241 8.56 14.05 -3.27
N TRP A 242 9.59 14.91 -3.32
CA TRP A 242 10.91 14.59 -2.78
C TRP A 242 10.95 14.62 -1.25
N GLY A 243 10.36 15.64 -0.62
CA GLY A 243 10.32 15.77 0.84
C GLY A 243 9.30 14.83 1.49
N GLY A 244 8.08 14.81 0.97
CA GLY A 244 7.02 13.96 1.49
C GLY A 244 7.19 12.50 1.08
N SER A 245 7.08 12.19 -0.21
CA SER A 245 7.01 10.79 -0.67
C SER A 245 8.34 10.06 -0.57
N VAL A 246 9.45 10.68 -1.00
CA VAL A 246 10.76 10.02 -1.01
C VAL A 246 11.43 10.12 0.36
N ALA A 247 11.64 11.33 0.89
CA ALA A 247 12.37 11.48 2.16
C ALA A 247 11.58 10.89 3.34
N CYS A 248 10.31 11.27 3.54
CA CYS A 248 9.52 10.71 4.64
C CYS A 248 9.02 9.31 4.34
N GLY A 249 8.57 9.01 3.10
CA GLY A 249 7.94 7.73 2.78
C GLY A 249 8.89 6.55 2.61
N ILE A 250 10.16 6.79 2.25
CA ILE A 250 11.13 5.73 1.97
C ILE A 250 12.40 5.89 2.80
N VAL A 251 13.07 7.06 2.72
CA VAL A 251 14.37 7.25 3.37
C VAL A 251 14.25 7.20 4.90
N ALA A 252 13.27 7.87 5.50
CA ALA A 252 13.09 7.85 6.94
C ALA A 252 12.79 6.45 7.50
N PRO A 253 11.85 5.64 6.93
CA PRO A 253 11.68 4.24 7.34
C PRO A 253 12.92 3.38 7.13
N LEU A 254 13.71 3.60 6.06
CA LEU A 254 14.97 2.89 5.84
C LEU A 254 15.99 3.21 6.93
N VAL A 255 16.14 4.47 7.30
CA VAL A 255 17.02 4.90 8.40
C VAL A 255 16.56 4.33 9.73
N CYS A 256 15.24 4.37 10.02
CA CYS A 256 14.67 3.72 11.22
C CYS A 256 14.93 2.21 11.23
N GLY A 257 14.79 1.54 10.08
CA GLY A 257 15.09 0.12 9.93
C GLY A 257 16.57 -0.20 10.18
N ALA A 258 17.47 0.59 9.59
CA ALA A 258 18.90 0.45 9.83
C ALA A 258 19.28 0.70 11.31
N ALA A 259 18.71 1.73 11.92
CA ALA A 259 18.88 2.01 13.35
C ALA A 259 18.35 0.86 14.22
N ALA A 260 17.18 0.30 13.89
CA ALA A 260 16.61 -0.84 14.60
C ALA A 260 17.50 -2.11 14.50
N LEU A 261 18.17 -2.32 13.35
CA LEU A 261 19.13 -3.40 13.18
C LEU A 261 20.38 -3.22 14.08
N VAL A 262 20.89 -2.00 14.20
CA VAL A 262 22.04 -1.68 15.04
C VAL A 262 21.69 -1.81 16.53
N VAL A 263 20.61 -1.19 16.95
CA VAL A 263 20.12 -1.21 18.34
C VAL A 263 19.81 -2.63 18.79
N GLY A 264 19.22 -3.45 17.92
CA GLY A 264 18.80 -4.80 18.23
C GLY A 264 19.92 -5.86 18.22
N LYS A 265 21.21 -5.51 18.07
CA LYS A 265 22.35 -6.46 18.14
C LYS A 265 22.58 -7.02 19.57
N GLY A 266 22.02 -6.38 20.62
CA GLY A 266 22.06 -6.87 22.00
C GLY A 266 20.75 -7.53 22.42
N ASP A 267 20.45 -7.46 23.73
CA ASP A 267 19.20 -7.96 24.27
C ASP A 267 18.00 -7.14 23.74
N VAL A 268 17.19 -7.81 22.90
CA VAL A 268 16.09 -7.17 22.16
C VAL A 268 14.98 -6.76 23.11
N LEU A 269 14.75 -7.53 24.19
CA LEU A 269 13.69 -7.24 25.15
C LEU A 269 14.03 -6.05 26.06
N GLU A 270 15.30 -5.85 26.40
CA GLU A 270 15.74 -4.68 27.16
C GLU A 270 15.53 -3.39 26.34
N LYS A 271 15.82 -3.44 25.03
CA LYS A 271 15.73 -2.30 24.12
C LYS A 271 14.38 -2.16 23.39
N ARG A 272 13.36 -2.93 23.81
CA ARG A 272 12.02 -2.94 23.16
C ARG A 272 11.39 -1.55 23.06
N GLY A 273 11.56 -0.69 24.06
CA GLY A 273 11.02 0.67 24.03
C GLY A 273 11.59 1.49 22.87
N VAL A 274 12.89 1.38 22.63
CA VAL A 274 13.55 2.05 21.49
C VAL A 274 13.08 1.46 20.17
N LEU A 275 12.93 0.14 20.08
CA LEU A 275 12.41 -0.54 18.88
C LEU A 275 10.96 -0.14 18.59
N ALA A 276 10.11 -0.01 19.62
CA ALA A 276 8.74 0.49 19.48
C ALA A 276 8.71 1.92 18.91
N VAL A 277 9.56 2.80 19.45
CA VAL A 277 9.65 4.20 18.97
C VAL A 277 10.14 4.25 17.53
N LEU A 278 11.19 3.48 17.19
CA LEU A 278 11.69 3.41 15.81
C LEU A 278 10.64 2.84 14.84
N GLY A 279 9.93 1.79 15.24
CA GLY A 279 8.83 1.21 14.46
C GLY A 279 7.68 2.20 14.26
N LEU A 280 7.29 2.91 15.33
CA LEU A 280 6.24 3.92 15.27
C LEU A 280 6.66 5.12 14.39
N ALA A 281 7.87 5.60 14.56
CA ALA A 281 8.42 6.67 13.72
C ALA A 281 8.45 6.26 12.25
N ALA A 282 8.92 5.05 11.93
CA ALA A 282 8.90 4.50 10.58
C ALA A 282 7.47 4.42 10.03
N LEU A 283 6.50 3.95 10.83
CA LEU A 283 5.10 3.83 10.42
C LEU A 283 4.49 5.21 10.13
N VAL A 284 4.67 6.17 11.02
CA VAL A 284 4.14 7.54 10.85
C VAL A 284 4.77 8.21 9.63
N CYS A 285 6.09 8.11 9.47
CA CYS A 285 6.78 8.65 8.30
C CYS A 285 6.33 7.98 7.00
N ALA A 286 6.20 6.66 6.99
CA ALA A 286 5.71 5.91 5.83
C ALA A 286 4.26 6.28 5.47
N LEU A 287 3.38 6.47 6.46
CA LEU A 287 2.01 6.92 6.24
C LEU A 287 1.95 8.35 5.69
N ALA A 288 2.73 9.28 6.26
CA ALA A 288 2.83 10.65 5.76
C ALA A 288 3.36 10.69 4.33
N GLY A 289 4.43 9.94 4.05
CA GLY A 289 4.99 9.82 2.71
C GLY A 289 4.04 9.15 1.72
N GLY A 290 3.37 8.09 2.15
CA GLY A 290 2.34 7.43 1.37
C GLY A 290 1.13 8.32 1.05
N TRP A 291 0.78 9.22 1.96
CA TRP A 291 -0.24 10.24 1.73
C TRP A 291 0.22 11.27 0.67
N CYS A 292 1.42 11.85 0.84
CA CYS A 292 2.00 12.79 -0.13
C CYS A 292 2.10 12.18 -1.53
N LEU A 293 2.52 10.90 -1.62
CA LEU A 293 2.59 10.18 -2.88
C LEU A 293 1.23 10.08 -3.57
N ARG A 294 0.17 9.77 -2.82
CA ARG A 294 -1.19 9.64 -3.39
C ARG A 294 -1.74 10.96 -3.88
N LEU A 295 -1.42 12.06 -3.20
CA LEU A 295 -1.76 13.40 -3.67
C LEU A 295 -1.02 13.73 -4.99
N CYS A 296 0.26 13.38 -5.10
CA CYS A 296 1.02 13.52 -6.33
C CYS A 296 0.45 12.64 -7.46
N LEU A 297 0.11 11.38 -7.16
CA LEU A 297 -0.51 10.47 -8.14
C LEU A 297 -1.86 10.96 -8.64
N ALA A 298 -2.66 11.61 -7.79
CA ALA A 298 -3.95 12.18 -8.17
C ALA A 298 -3.84 13.28 -9.24
N THR A 299 -2.69 13.92 -9.35
CA THR A 299 -2.44 14.93 -10.41
C THR A 299 -1.88 14.31 -11.69
N LEU A 300 -1.30 13.11 -11.62
CA LEU A 300 -0.82 12.39 -12.80
C LEU A 300 -1.95 11.71 -13.57
N VAL A 301 -3.01 11.29 -12.88
CA VAL A 301 -4.22 10.67 -13.46
C VAL A 301 -5.22 11.73 -13.88
#